data_fef8df4548320d164cc8471e4ee3927d
#
_entry.id   fef8df4548320d164cc8471e4ee3927d
#
_cell.length_a   1.000
_cell.length_b   1.000
_cell.length_c   1.000
_cell.angle_alpha   90.00
_cell.angle_beta   90.00
_cell.angle_gamma   90.00
#
_symmetry.space_group_name_H-M   'P 1'
#
loop_
_entity.id
_entity.type
_entity.pdbx_description
1 polymer ?
#
loop_
_entity_poly.entity_id
_entity_poly.type
_entity_poly.pdbx_seq_one_letter_code
_entity_poly.pdbx_strand_id
1 'polypeptide(L)'
;VFATYGVSNHGDAKLVGVECEHLRMDLIQRQKPNTKIQSIAFQQPTHYEWVRSGRPIDVCYQIVENHYRGTVTTQLRIKDIKPVLNK
;
A
#
# COMPACT_ATOMS: atom_id res chain seq x y z
N VAL A 1 8.81 -9.37 8.49
CA VAL A 1 8.82 -8.42 7.38
C VAL A 1 8.83 -9.18 6.08
N PHE A 2 7.94 -8.81 5.18
CA PHE A 2 7.81 -9.41 3.86
C PHE A 2 8.12 -8.39 2.79
N ALA A 3 8.51 -8.86 1.62
CA ALA A 3 8.71 -8.00 0.46
C ALA A 3 7.94 -8.57 -0.73
N THR A 4 7.29 -7.69 -1.47
CA THR A 4 6.59 -8.04 -2.71
C THR A 4 6.93 -7.01 -3.77
N TYR A 5 7.20 -7.49 -4.97
CA TYR A 5 7.70 -6.66 -6.07
C TYR A 5 6.64 -6.47 -7.14
N GLY A 6 6.61 -5.28 -7.72
CA GLY A 6 5.76 -4.98 -8.86
C GLY A 6 4.27 -4.92 -8.53
N VAL A 7 3.89 -4.44 -7.35
CA VAL A 7 2.49 -4.23 -7.00
C VAL A 7 2.06 -2.82 -7.39
N SER A 8 0.77 -2.63 -7.58
CA SER A 8 0.21 -1.33 -7.97
C SER A 8 -0.96 -0.97 -7.08
N ASN A 9 -1.19 0.33 -6.91
CA ASN A 9 -2.39 0.82 -6.27
C ASN A 9 -3.58 0.71 -7.24
N HIS A 10 -4.70 0.20 -6.73
CA HIS A 10 -5.95 0.14 -7.50
C HIS A 10 -6.95 1.09 -6.86
N GLY A 11 -7.40 2.07 -7.64
CA GLY A 11 -8.29 3.11 -7.14
C GLY A 11 -7.52 4.32 -6.64
N ASP A 12 -8.09 5.03 -5.68
CA ASP A 12 -7.53 6.27 -5.17
C ASP A 12 -6.61 6.01 -4.00
N ALA A 13 -5.35 6.41 -4.13
CA ALA A 13 -4.47 6.54 -2.99
C ALA A 13 -4.85 7.82 -2.24
N LYS A 14 -4.72 7.82 -0.91
CA LYS A 14 -5.09 8.97 -0.09
C LYS A 14 -4.02 9.24 0.94
N LEU A 15 -3.77 10.53 1.18
CA LEU A 15 -2.99 10.96 2.32
C LEU A 15 -3.93 11.11 3.51
N VAL A 16 -3.59 10.48 4.62
CA VAL A 16 -4.41 10.49 5.82
C VAL A 16 -3.58 10.92 7.02
N GLY A 17 -4.25 11.22 8.13
CA GLY A 17 -3.62 11.74 9.33
C GLY A 17 -3.81 13.24 9.47
N VAL A 18 -3.43 13.78 10.62
CA VAL A 18 -3.67 15.19 10.95
C VAL A 18 -2.93 16.13 9.99
N GLU A 19 -1.72 15.75 9.58
CA GLU A 19 -0.89 16.55 8.67
C GLU A 19 -0.69 15.87 7.33
N CYS A 20 -1.57 14.93 6.96
CA CYS A 20 -1.47 14.16 5.72
C CYS A 20 -0.12 13.44 5.59
N GLU A 21 0.41 12.95 6.70
CA GLU A 21 1.73 12.33 6.77
C GLU A 21 1.74 10.84 6.46
N HIS A 22 0.56 10.22 6.35
CA HIS A 22 0.44 8.78 6.08
C HIS A 22 -0.19 8.55 4.71
N LEU A 23 0.28 7.51 4.03
CA LEU A 23 -0.21 7.15 2.70
C LEU A 23 -1.04 5.87 2.80
N ARG A 24 -2.32 5.97 2.44
CA ARG A 24 -3.25 4.84 2.39
C ARG A 24 -3.46 4.42 0.94
N MET A 25 -3.42 3.12 0.68
CA MET A 25 -3.55 2.59 -0.67
C MET A 25 -4.15 1.18 -0.65
N ASP A 26 -4.76 0.79 -1.76
CA ASP A 26 -5.20 -0.57 -1.99
C ASP A 26 -4.29 -1.20 -3.03
N LEU A 27 -3.52 -2.19 -2.62
CA LEU A 27 -2.53 -2.80 -3.49
C LEU A 27 -3.09 -4.05 -4.18
N ILE A 28 -2.76 -4.19 -5.44
CA ILE A 28 -3.07 -5.39 -6.22
C ILE A 28 -1.78 -5.95 -6.81
N GLN A 29 -1.74 -7.26 -6.93
CA GLN A 29 -0.68 -7.93 -7.68
C GLN A 29 -1.11 -8.08 -9.12
N ARG A 30 -0.14 -7.95 -10.03
CA ARG A 30 -0.39 -8.10 -11.47
C ARG A 30 -1.03 -9.43 -11.82
N GLN A 31 -0.65 -10.50 -11.10
CA GLN A 31 -1.15 -11.85 -11.35
C GLN A 31 -2.52 -12.12 -10.73
N LYS A 32 -2.94 -11.25 -9.80
CA LYS A 32 -4.21 -11.39 -9.09
C LYS A 32 -4.92 -10.03 -9.01
N PRO A 33 -5.36 -9.48 -10.14
CA PRO A 33 -5.89 -8.12 -10.17
C PRO A 33 -7.21 -7.94 -9.42
N ASN A 34 -7.90 -9.04 -9.11
CA ASN A 34 -9.17 -8.99 -8.39
C ASN A 34 -8.99 -9.00 -6.87
N THR A 35 -7.78 -9.14 -6.39
CA THR A 35 -7.49 -9.19 -4.95
C THR A 35 -6.85 -7.88 -4.54
N LYS A 36 -7.62 -7.08 -3.79
CA LYS A 36 -7.13 -5.83 -3.21
C LYS A 36 -6.75 -6.05 -1.76
N ILE A 37 -5.60 -5.53 -1.37
CA ILE A 37 -5.17 -5.58 0.01
C ILE A 37 -5.00 -4.16 0.52
N GLN A 38 -5.76 -3.80 1.56
CA GLN A 38 -5.67 -2.50 2.19
C GLN A 38 -4.30 -2.33 2.83
N SER A 39 -3.65 -1.21 2.53
CA SER A 39 -2.28 -0.97 2.95
C SER A 39 -2.13 0.46 3.44
N ILE A 40 -1.25 0.65 4.43
CA ILE A 40 -0.93 1.98 4.94
C ILE A 40 0.57 2.11 5.13
N ALA A 41 1.12 3.21 4.63
CA ALA A 41 2.52 3.56 4.80
C ALA A 41 2.60 4.77 5.71
N PHE A 42 3.04 4.56 6.95
CA PHE A 42 3.14 5.63 7.93
C PHE A 42 4.33 6.53 7.64
N GLN A 43 4.11 7.84 7.68
CA GLN A 43 5.14 8.87 7.51
C GLN A 43 5.87 8.77 6.17
N GLN A 44 5.17 8.35 5.12
CA GLN A 44 5.74 8.21 3.78
C GLN A 44 4.90 8.91 2.70
N PRO A 45 4.60 10.21 2.86
CA PRO A 45 3.76 10.91 1.89
C PRO A 45 4.49 11.21 0.57
N THR A 46 5.82 11.14 0.56
CA THR A 46 6.62 11.50 -0.61
C THR A 46 6.35 10.62 -1.84
N HIS A 47 5.84 9.42 -1.63
CA HIS A 47 5.53 8.49 -2.73
C HIS A 47 4.10 8.60 -3.25
N TYR A 48 3.32 9.54 -2.74
CA TYR A 48 1.90 9.67 -3.04
C TYR A 48 1.63 9.79 -4.54
N GLU A 49 2.33 10.68 -5.23
CA GLU A 49 2.10 10.90 -6.65
C GLU A 49 2.41 9.67 -7.49
N TRP A 50 3.48 8.96 -7.16
CA TRP A 50 3.82 7.74 -7.86
C TRP A 50 2.77 6.65 -7.65
N VAL A 51 2.35 6.44 -6.40
CA VAL A 51 1.36 5.42 -6.04
C VAL A 51 0.01 5.74 -6.65
N ARG A 52 -0.39 7.00 -6.58
CA ARG A 52 -1.66 7.47 -7.14
C ARG A 52 -1.75 7.24 -8.64
N SER A 53 -0.64 7.33 -9.34
CA SER A 53 -0.62 7.14 -10.80
C SER A 53 -0.84 5.68 -11.23
N GLY A 54 -0.82 4.74 -10.28
CA GLY A 54 -0.97 3.32 -10.58
C GLY A 54 0.31 2.66 -11.08
N ARG A 55 1.44 3.36 -11.03
CA ARG A 55 2.72 2.79 -11.45
C ARG A 55 3.18 1.72 -10.47
N PRO A 56 3.92 0.70 -10.94
CA PRO A 56 4.35 -0.38 -10.07
C PRO A 56 5.35 0.08 -9.01
N ILE A 57 5.24 -0.54 -7.84
CA ILE A 57 6.14 -0.29 -6.72
C ILE A 57 6.57 -1.63 -6.11
N ASP A 58 7.72 -1.61 -5.47
CA ASP A 58 8.17 -2.68 -4.61
C ASP A 58 7.90 -2.27 -3.17
N VAL A 59 7.35 -3.16 -2.37
CA VAL A 59 7.00 -2.84 -0.99
C VAL A 59 7.60 -3.85 -0.02
N CYS A 60 8.03 -3.32 1.12
CA CYS A 60 8.44 -4.09 2.28
C CYS A 60 7.43 -3.82 3.37
N TYR A 61 6.86 -4.87 3.97
CA TYR A 61 5.69 -4.69 4.83
C TYR A 61 5.60 -5.71 5.94
N GLN A 62 4.73 -5.42 6.91
CA GLN A 62 4.22 -6.34 7.91
C GLN A 62 2.75 -6.60 7.66
N ILE A 63 2.32 -7.83 7.95
CA ILE A 63 0.90 -8.19 7.88
C ILE A 63 0.29 -7.97 9.26
N VAL A 64 -0.78 -7.20 9.33
CA VAL A 64 -1.49 -6.88 10.57
C VAL A 64 -2.93 -7.34 10.44
N GLU A 65 -3.43 -8.04 11.46
CA GLU A 65 -4.84 -8.39 11.54
C GLU A 65 -5.55 -7.39 12.44
N ASN A 66 -6.63 -6.84 11.92
CA ASN A 66 -7.49 -5.94 12.67
C ASN A 66 -8.75 -6.70 13.10
N HIS A 67 -9.02 -6.72 14.39
CA HIS A 67 -10.19 -7.37 14.98
C HIS A 67 -11.16 -6.30 15.43
N TYR A 68 -12.35 -6.30 14.85
CA TYR A 68 -13.37 -5.33 15.20
C TYR A 68 -14.74 -5.96 15.11
N ARG A 69 -15.45 -5.99 16.25
CA ARG A 69 -16.81 -6.52 16.36
C ARG A 69 -16.97 -7.92 15.77
N GLY A 70 -16.01 -8.81 16.06
CA GLY A 70 -16.03 -10.16 15.53
C GLY A 70 -15.58 -10.32 14.10
N THR A 71 -15.22 -9.22 13.44
CA THR A 71 -14.68 -9.24 12.08
C THR A 71 -13.16 -9.14 12.10
N VAL A 72 -12.50 -9.99 11.33
CA VAL A 72 -11.06 -9.95 11.17
C VAL A 72 -10.74 -9.48 9.77
N THR A 73 -9.97 -8.41 9.65
CA THR A 73 -9.49 -7.91 8.36
C THR A 73 -7.98 -7.88 8.34
N THR A 74 -7.41 -8.17 7.19
CA THR A 74 -5.96 -8.12 6.98
C THR A 74 -5.57 -6.79 6.37
N GLN A 75 -4.54 -6.17 6.94
CA GLN A 75 -3.99 -4.92 6.46
C GLN A 75 -2.48 -5.03 6.36
N LEU A 76 -1.91 -4.45 5.34
CA LEU A 76 -0.46 -4.36 5.21
C LEU A 76 0.02 -3.03 5.80
N ARG A 77 0.98 -3.12 6.70
CA ARG A 77 1.70 -1.95 7.20
C ARG A 77 3.00 -1.83 6.42
N ILE A 78 3.04 -0.88 5.50
CA ILE A 78 4.17 -0.71 4.60
C ILE A 78 5.34 -0.08 5.36
N LYS A 79 6.48 -0.75 5.33
CA LYS A 79 7.70 -0.26 5.96
C LYS A 79 8.53 0.57 5.01
N ASP A 80 8.54 0.19 3.73
CA ASP A 80 9.30 0.90 2.72
C ASP A 80 8.63 0.74 1.36
N ILE A 81 8.75 1.76 0.54
CA ILE A 81 8.22 1.79 -0.82
C ILE A 81 9.36 2.17 -1.76
N LYS A 82 9.54 1.37 -2.80
CA LYS A 82 10.53 1.67 -3.83
C LYS A 82 9.84 1.69 -5.19
N PRO A 83 9.79 2.84 -5.87
CA PRO A 83 9.23 2.89 -7.20
C PRO A 83 10.01 2.03 -8.18
N VAL A 84 9.29 1.30 -9.02
CA VAL A 84 9.92 0.51 -10.08
C VAL A 84 10.17 1.42 -11.27
N LEU A 85 11.43 1.67 -11.56
CA LEU A 85 11.81 2.53 -12.66
C LEU A 85 11.95 1.69 -13.93
N ASN A 86 11.19 2.06 -14.95
CA ASN A 86 11.33 1.46 -16.27
C ASN A 86 12.47 2.14 -17.00
N LYS A 87 13.33 1.34 -17.55
CA LYS A 87 14.42 1.85 -18.38
C LYS A 87 13.98 2.02 -19.82
#